data_6faa7922ffae3d8c0f2da0b084984400
#
_entry.id   6faa7922ffae3d8c0f2da0b084984400
#
_cell.length_a   1.000
_cell.length_b   1.000
_cell.length_c   1.000
_cell.angle_alpha   90.00
_cell.angle_beta   90.00
_cell.angle_gamma   90.00
#
_symmetry.space_group_name_H-M   'P 1'
#
loop_
_entity.id
_entity.type
_entity.pdbx_description
1 polymer ?
#
loop_
_entity_poly.entity_id
_entity_poly.type
_entity_poly.pdbx_seq_one_letter_code
_entity_poly.pdbx_strand_id
1 'polypeptide(L)'
;DTDRSRGLGDVYKRQIYKTFIFNNEELDVLLEDQSLYWNDDKEIVDTFVLKTIKRFDEKNGANQPLLPEFKDEEDRDFARRLFRRSILNCDYYRHLISENTRNWDLDRVAFMDVVIMQCALAEILSFPNIPVSVSLNEYVDIAKVYSTTKSGSFVNGTLDGIVKELKKEGKLSKN
;
A
#
# COMPACT_ATOMS: atom_id res chain seq x y z
N ASP A 1 38.44 4.73 16.08
CA ASP A 1 38.67 4.06 14.76
C ASP A 1 37.63 2.98 14.42
N THR A 2 37.06 2.33 15.41
CA THR A 2 36.06 1.25 15.19
C THR A 2 34.73 1.73 14.58
N ASP A 3 34.34 2.96 14.82
CA ASP A 3 33.04 3.48 14.35
C ASP A 3 33.10 3.91 12.86
N ARG A 4 34.25 4.39 12.39
CA ARG A 4 34.46 4.70 10.96
C ARG A 4 34.53 3.44 10.07
N SER A 5 35.11 2.37 10.57
CA SER A 5 35.24 1.11 9.82
C SER A 5 33.88 0.38 9.70
N ARG A 6 33.00 0.49 10.72
CA ARG A 6 31.62 -0.02 10.68
C ARG A 6 30.81 0.69 9.60
N GLY A 7 30.84 2.02 9.56
CA GLY A 7 30.09 2.79 8.55
C GLY A 7 30.49 2.48 7.12
N LEU A 8 31.80 2.20 6.87
CA LEU A 8 32.29 1.79 5.55
C LEU A 8 31.78 0.39 5.16
N GLY A 9 31.83 -0.57 6.06
CA GLY A 9 31.39 -1.94 5.82
C GLY A 9 29.91 -2.01 5.45
N ASP A 10 29.07 -1.26 6.13
CA ASP A 10 27.62 -1.22 5.86
C ASP A 10 27.30 -0.50 4.55
N VAL A 11 28.09 0.51 4.17
CA VAL A 11 27.97 1.17 2.86
C VAL A 11 28.27 0.19 1.74
N TYR A 12 29.37 -0.59 1.84
CA TYR A 12 29.74 -1.58 0.82
C TYR A 12 28.71 -2.71 0.72
N LYS A 13 28.24 -3.26 1.84
CA LYS A 13 27.21 -4.32 1.85
C LYS A 13 25.93 -3.86 1.16
N ARG A 14 25.46 -2.65 1.48
CA ARG A 14 24.28 -2.06 0.81
C ARG A 14 24.52 -1.79 -0.67
N GLN A 15 25.72 -1.36 -1.04
CA GLN A 15 26.05 -1.14 -2.45
C GLN A 15 26.08 -2.45 -3.22
N ILE A 16 26.66 -3.52 -2.68
CA ILE A 16 26.64 -4.86 -3.29
C ILE A 16 25.19 -5.33 -3.47
N TYR A 17 24.37 -5.22 -2.42
CA TYR A 17 22.96 -5.61 -2.49
C TYR A 17 22.21 -4.83 -3.59
N LYS A 18 22.38 -3.51 -3.64
CA LYS A 18 21.72 -2.67 -4.65
C LYS A 18 22.20 -2.99 -6.08
N THR A 19 23.48 -3.28 -6.25
CA THR A 19 24.05 -3.51 -7.58
C THR A 19 23.69 -4.88 -8.14
N PHE A 20 23.64 -5.90 -7.31
CA PHE A 20 23.56 -7.30 -7.79
C PHE A 20 22.24 -7.99 -7.46
N ILE A 21 21.44 -7.46 -6.54
CA ILE A 21 20.21 -8.11 -6.07
C ILE A 21 18.97 -7.24 -6.33
N PHE A 22 19.01 -5.98 -5.87
CA PHE A 22 17.83 -5.07 -5.92
C PHE A 22 17.33 -4.87 -7.36
N ASN A 23 18.21 -4.62 -8.31
CA ASN A 23 17.89 -4.36 -9.71
C ASN A 23 18.25 -5.55 -10.62
N ASN A 24 18.07 -6.78 -10.15
CA ASN A 24 18.41 -7.96 -10.92
C ASN A 24 17.16 -8.55 -11.60
N GLU A 25 16.98 -8.23 -12.89
CA GLU A 25 15.81 -8.67 -13.67
C GLU A 25 15.71 -10.20 -13.78
N GLU A 26 16.84 -10.92 -13.81
CA GLU A 26 16.81 -12.39 -13.86
C GLU A 26 16.30 -12.97 -12.52
N LEU A 27 16.70 -12.36 -11.41
CA LEU A 27 16.19 -12.74 -10.10
C LEU A 27 14.70 -12.42 -9.96
N ASP A 28 14.26 -11.29 -10.49
CA ASP A 28 12.85 -10.89 -10.45
C ASP A 28 11.98 -11.92 -11.15
N VAL A 29 12.34 -12.33 -12.37
CA VAL A 29 11.64 -13.39 -13.12
C VAL A 29 11.60 -14.70 -12.34
N LEU A 30 12.74 -15.10 -11.74
CA LEU A 30 12.79 -16.35 -10.94
C LEU A 30 11.92 -16.31 -9.69
N LEU A 31 11.80 -15.15 -9.05
CA LEU A 31 10.97 -14.96 -7.87
C LEU A 31 9.47 -14.95 -8.25
N GLU A 32 9.11 -14.28 -9.34
CA GLU A 32 7.74 -14.27 -9.89
C GLU A 32 7.26 -15.67 -10.25
N ASP A 33 8.13 -16.48 -10.86
CA ASP A 33 7.82 -17.90 -11.17
C ASP A 33 7.54 -18.72 -9.92
N GLN A 34 8.10 -18.35 -8.77
CA GLN A 34 7.86 -19.05 -7.51
C GLN A 34 6.59 -18.57 -6.81
N SER A 35 6.27 -17.28 -6.87
CA SER A 35 5.10 -16.71 -6.22
C SER A 35 4.73 -15.34 -6.80
N LEU A 36 3.45 -15.15 -7.09
CA LEU A 36 2.89 -13.88 -7.55
C LEU A 36 3.09 -12.71 -6.57
N TYR A 37 3.30 -12.99 -5.29
CA TYR A 37 3.55 -11.95 -4.29
C TYR A 37 4.84 -11.17 -4.56
N TRP A 38 5.82 -11.76 -5.26
CA TRP A 38 7.07 -11.08 -5.59
C TRP A 38 6.92 -9.95 -6.61
N ASN A 39 5.84 -9.92 -7.39
CA ASN A 39 5.61 -8.85 -8.38
C ASN A 39 5.51 -7.47 -7.72
N ASP A 40 4.78 -7.38 -6.60
CA ASP A 40 4.48 -6.11 -5.94
C ASP A 40 5.28 -5.91 -4.66
N ASP A 41 5.61 -7.01 -3.94
CA ASP A 41 6.21 -6.93 -2.61
C ASP A 41 7.73 -6.86 -2.62
N LYS A 42 8.39 -7.19 -3.74
CA LYS A 42 9.87 -7.24 -3.81
C LYS A 42 10.53 -5.93 -3.41
N GLU A 43 10.07 -4.79 -3.92
CA GLU A 43 10.66 -3.48 -3.61
C GLU A 43 10.57 -3.15 -2.11
N ILE A 44 9.45 -3.52 -1.48
CA ILE A 44 9.25 -3.36 -0.04
C ILE A 44 10.23 -4.23 0.73
N VAL A 45 10.35 -5.52 0.36
CA VAL A 45 11.28 -6.47 0.98
C VAL A 45 12.73 -5.98 0.84
N ASP A 46 13.13 -5.57 -0.36
CA ASP A 46 14.48 -5.02 -0.63
C ASP A 46 14.78 -3.79 0.23
N THR A 47 13.80 -2.91 0.41
CA THR A 47 13.92 -1.75 1.29
C THR A 47 14.13 -2.17 2.74
N PHE A 48 13.43 -3.18 3.22
CA PHE A 48 13.57 -3.73 4.56
C PHE A 48 14.94 -4.41 4.75
N VAL A 49 15.43 -5.13 3.75
CA VAL A 49 16.78 -5.72 3.76
C VAL A 49 17.84 -4.63 3.89
N LEU A 50 17.77 -3.57 3.08
CA LEU A 50 18.70 -2.45 3.14
C LEU A 50 18.67 -1.72 4.49
N LYS A 51 17.50 -1.57 5.10
CA LYS A 51 17.35 -1.01 6.45
C LYS A 51 17.93 -1.94 7.52
N THR A 52 17.75 -3.26 7.36
CA THR A 52 18.31 -4.27 8.27
C THR A 52 19.84 -4.27 8.21
N ILE A 53 20.43 -4.24 7.01
CA ILE A 53 21.89 -4.13 6.84
C ILE A 53 22.45 -2.88 7.55
N LYS A 54 21.74 -1.74 7.43
CA LYS A 54 22.13 -0.49 8.11
C LYS A 54 22.10 -0.59 9.65
N ARG A 55 21.20 -1.42 10.19
CA ARG A 55 21.01 -1.59 11.64
C ARG A 55 21.75 -2.80 12.20
N PHE A 56 22.46 -3.54 11.35
CA PHE A 56 23.15 -4.76 11.78
C PHE A 56 24.24 -4.43 12.80
N ASP A 57 24.19 -5.13 13.94
CA ASP A 57 25.23 -5.08 14.97
C ASP A 57 25.84 -6.47 15.15
N GLU A 58 27.14 -6.58 14.94
CA GLU A 58 27.88 -7.85 15.08
C GLU A 58 27.69 -8.51 16.47
N LYS A 59 27.41 -7.70 17.49
CA LYS A 59 27.15 -8.20 18.86
C LYS A 59 25.88 -9.05 18.92
N ASN A 60 24.93 -8.83 18.03
CA ASN A 60 23.69 -9.61 17.99
C ASN A 60 23.87 -10.95 17.26
N GLY A 61 24.89 -11.08 16.41
CA GLY A 61 25.16 -12.31 15.66
C GLY A 61 23.92 -12.84 14.94
N ALA A 62 23.62 -14.11 15.18
CA ALA A 62 22.45 -14.78 14.63
C ALA A 62 21.10 -14.28 15.23
N ASN A 63 21.14 -13.54 16.33
CA ASN A 63 19.97 -12.98 16.98
C ASN A 63 19.68 -11.53 16.55
N GLN A 64 20.25 -11.10 15.42
CA GLN A 64 19.96 -9.77 14.88
C GLN A 64 18.45 -9.61 14.66
N PRO A 65 17.78 -8.64 15.31
CA PRO A 65 16.35 -8.43 15.11
C PRO A 65 16.10 -7.90 13.70
N LEU A 66 15.13 -8.48 13.03
CA LEU A 66 14.59 -7.96 11.78
C LEU A 66 13.67 -6.75 12.05
N LEU A 67 13.39 -6.01 11.01
CA LEU A 67 12.40 -4.94 11.12
C LEU A 67 11.01 -5.57 11.38
N PRO A 68 10.22 -4.97 12.27
CA PRO A 68 8.86 -5.45 12.49
C PRO A 68 8.00 -5.23 11.24
N GLU A 69 7.04 -6.11 11.02
CA GLU A 69 6.07 -6.02 9.92
C GLU A 69 5.23 -4.73 10.02
N PHE A 70 4.81 -4.38 11.23
CA PHE A 70 4.08 -3.15 11.53
C PHE A 70 4.96 -2.24 12.39
N LYS A 71 4.77 -0.94 12.25
CA LYS A 71 5.46 0.07 13.06
C LYS A 71 5.11 -0.09 14.55
N ASP A 72 3.83 -0.31 14.82
CA ASP A 72 3.27 -0.50 16.16
C ASP A 72 1.94 -1.30 16.10
N GLU A 73 1.34 -1.55 17.26
CA GLU A 73 0.05 -2.26 17.35
C GLU A 73 -1.11 -1.46 16.75
N GLU A 74 -1.02 -0.13 16.70
CA GLU A 74 -2.04 0.73 16.11
C GLU A 74 -2.11 0.55 14.59
N ASP A 75 -0.96 0.49 13.92
CA ASP A 75 -0.86 0.17 12.50
C ASP A 75 -1.43 -1.22 12.19
N ARG A 76 -1.12 -2.19 13.05
CA ARG A 76 -1.63 -3.55 12.91
C ARG A 76 -3.14 -3.63 13.05
N ASP A 77 -3.70 -2.94 14.04
CA ASP A 77 -5.15 -2.88 14.25
C ASP A 77 -5.85 -2.11 13.13
N PHE A 78 -5.23 -1.04 12.62
CA PHE A 78 -5.70 -0.32 11.45
C PHE A 78 -5.82 -1.28 10.24
N ALA A 79 -4.76 -2.00 9.89
CA ALA A 79 -4.74 -2.92 8.76
C ALA A 79 -5.83 -4.00 8.89
N ARG A 80 -5.97 -4.61 10.07
CA ARG A 80 -6.99 -5.64 10.34
C ARG A 80 -8.42 -5.09 10.22
N ARG A 81 -8.65 -3.92 10.78
CA ARG A 81 -9.97 -3.26 10.71
C ARG A 81 -10.32 -2.87 9.28
N LEU A 82 -9.38 -2.28 8.55
CA LEU A 82 -9.55 -1.89 7.15
C LEU A 82 -9.91 -3.09 6.30
N PHE A 83 -9.09 -4.14 6.34
CA PHE A 83 -9.33 -5.38 5.60
C PHE A 83 -10.71 -5.98 5.92
N ARG A 84 -11.04 -6.08 7.19
CA ARG A 84 -12.34 -6.62 7.63
C ARG A 84 -13.52 -5.77 7.14
N ARG A 85 -13.42 -4.45 7.21
CA ARG A 85 -14.47 -3.53 6.75
C ARG A 85 -14.63 -3.57 5.23
N SER A 86 -13.54 -3.68 4.49
CA SER A 86 -13.57 -3.78 3.03
C SER A 86 -14.32 -5.03 2.57
N ILE A 87 -14.15 -6.17 3.26
CA ILE A 87 -14.83 -7.43 2.90
C ILE A 87 -16.29 -7.41 3.35
N LEU A 88 -16.54 -7.08 4.63
CA LEU A 88 -17.89 -7.20 5.20
C LEU A 88 -18.91 -6.24 4.58
N ASN A 89 -18.48 -5.13 4.02
CA ASN A 89 -19.36 -4.14 3.40
C ASN A 89 -19.12 -4.02 1.88
N CYS A 90 -18.51 -5.02 1.26
CA CYS A 90 -18.13 -4.95 -0.15
C CYS A 90 -19.32 -4.64 -1.07
N ASP A 91 -20.47 -5.25 -0.85
CA ASP A 91 -21.67 -5.04 -1.68
C ASP A 91 -22.16 -3.58 -1.59
N TYR A 92 -22.16 -3.01 -0.39
CA TYR A 92 -22.51 -1.61 -0.20
C TYR A 92 -21.54 -0.65 -0.89
N TYR A 93 -20.23 -0.90 -0.78
CA TYR A 93 -19.23 -0.07 -1.44
C TYR A 93 -19.31 -0.19 -2.96
N ARG A 94 -19.49 -1.39 -3.48
CA ARG A 94 -19.69 -1.63 -4.91
C ARG A 94 -20.95 -0.95 -5.44
N HIS A 95 -22.02 -0.94 -4.65
CA HIS A 95 -23.23 -0.20 -4.99
C HIS A 95 -22.95 1.32 -5.11
N LEU A 96 -22.26 1.92 -4.14
CA LEU A 96 -21.87 3.33 -4.20
C LEU A 96 -21.01 3.65 -5.42
N ILE A 97 -20.06 2.79 -5.75
CA ILE A 97 -19.22 2.94 -6.94
C ILE A 97 -20.08 2.87 -8.20
N SER A 98 -20.96 1.88 -8.31
CA SER A 98 -21.86 1.69 -9.45
C SER A 98 -22.76 2.90 -9.68
N GLU A 99 -23.36 3.44 -8.62
CA GLU A 99 -24.21 4.63 -8.69
C GLU A 99 -23.46 5.87 -9.23
N ASN A 100 -22.19 6.00 -8.89
CA ASN A 100 -21.36 7.14 -9.30
C ASN A 100 -20.61 6.91 -10.61
N THR A 101 -20.70 5.72 -11.18
CA THR A 101 -20.10 5.36 -12.49
C THR A 101 -21.15 5.05 -13.55
N ARG A 102 -22.33 5.65 -13.48
CA ARG A 102 -23.51 5.34 -14.34
C ARG A 102 -23.26 5.40 -15.85
N ASN A 103 -22.22 6.10 -16.29
CA ASN A 103 -21.82 6.14 -17.69
C ASN A 103 -20.77 5.05 -18.04
N TRP A 104 -20.38 4.22 -17.08
CA TRP A 104 -19.40 3.17 -17.24
C TRP A 104 -19.97 1.88 -16.68
N ASP A 105 -20.01 0.86 -17.51
CA ASP A 105 -20.31 -0.48 -17.09
C ASP A 105 -19.20 -0.93 -16.12
N LEU A 106 -19.51 -1.32 -14.88
CA LEU A 106 -18.54 -1.78 -13.89
C LEU A 106 -17.69 -2.95 -14.40
N ASP A 107 -18.26 -3.76 -15.32
CA ASP A 107 -17.53 -4.87 -15.96
C ASP A 107 -16.41 -4.38 -16.90
N ARG A 108 -16.38 -3.09 -17.23
CA ARG A 108 -15.33 -2.44 -18.03
C ARG A 108 -14.35 -1.64 -17.19
N VAL A 109 -14.61 -1.46 -15.91
CA VAL A 109 -13.67 -0.83 -14.96
C VAL A 109 -12.62 -1.85 -14.58
N ALA A 110 -11.36 -1.42 -14.52
CA ALA A 110 -10.28 -2.30 -14.08
C ALA A 110 -10.60 -2.86 -12.69
N PHE A 111 -10.49 -4.17 -12.53
CA PHE A 111 -10.79 -4.84 -11.27
C PHE A 111 -10.04 -4.22 -10.08
N MET A 112 -8.79 -3.85 -10.29
CA MET A 112 -7.96 -3.23 -9.28
C MET A 112 -8.51 -1.86 -8.85
N ASP A 113 -9.05 -1.05 -9.79
CA ASP A 113 -9.69 0.24 -9.44
C ASP A 113 -10.88 0.04 -8.50
N VAL A 114 -11.69 -0.99 -8.75
CA VAL A 114 -12.84 -1.32 -7.89
C VAL A 114 -12.36 -1.72 -6.49
N VAL A 115 -11.33 -2.56 -6.39
CA VAL A 115 -10.77 -2.99 -5.09
C VAL A 115 -10.19 -1.80 -4.33
N ILE A 116 -9.43 -0.94 -5.00
CA ILE A 116 -8.84 0.27 -4.40
C ILE A 116 -9.93 1.21 -3.88
N MET A 117 -10.95 1.50 -4.68
CA MET A 117 -12.08 2.33 -4.26
C MET A 117 -12.88 1.70 -3.11
N GLN A 118 -13.00 0.38 -3.09
CA GLN A 118 -13.65 -0.36 -2.01
C GLN A 118 -12.89 -0.21 -0.69
N CYS A 119 -11.56 -0.30 -0.72
CA CYS A 119 -10.71 -0.05 0.45
C CYS A 119 -10.78 1.42 0.90
N ALA A 120 -10.75 2.37 -0.05
CA ALA A 120 -10.90 3.79 0.23
C ALA A 120 -12.21 4.10 0.95
N LEU A 121 -13.33 3.57 0.46
CA LEU A 121 -14.65 3.75 1.10
C LEU A 121 -14.72 3.11 2.47
N ALA A 122 -14.08 1.95 2.66
CA ALA A 122 -13.97 1.31 3.96
C ALA A 122 -13.24 2.20 4.97
N GLU A 123 -12.16 2.84 4.56
CA GLU A 123 -11.40 3.78 5.39
C GLU A 123 -12.20 5.06 5.65
N ILE A 124 -12.72 5.70 4.61
CA ILE A 124 -13.48 6.95 4.70
C ILE A 124 -14.66 6.79 5.65
N LEU A 125 -15.37 5.68 5.61
CA LEU A 125 -16.59 5.46 6.40
C LEU A 125 -16.34 4.85 7.78
N SER A 126 -15.19 4.20 8.02
CA SER A 126 -14.95 3.47 9.27
C SER A 126 -13.88 4.09 10.19
N PHE A 127 -13.14 5.09 9.71
CA PHE A 127 -12.04 5.71 10.46
C PHE A 127 -12.26 7.23 10.60
N PRO A 128 -13.01 7.67 11.62
CA PRO A 128 -13.39 9.06 11.77
C PRO A 128 -12.20 10.01 11.98
N ASN A 129 -11.09 9.51 12.49
CA ASN A 129 -9.89 10.30 12.78
C ASN A 129 -9.02 10.56 11.54
N ILE A 130 -9.26 9.88 10.42
CA ILE A 130 -8.53 10.10 9.17
C ILE A 130 -9.32 11.09 8.32
N PRO A 131 -8.78 12.27 7.97
CA PRO A 131 -9.44 13.22 7.09
C PRO A 131 -9.74 12.61 5.72
N VAL A 132 -10.89 12.96 5.12
CA VAL A 132 -11.27 12.46 3.79
C VAL A 132 -10.22 12.79 2.74
N SER A 133 -9.65 13.98 2.78
CA SER A 133 -8.62 14.42 1.83
C SER A 133 -7.34 13.56 1.90
N VAL A 134 -7.00 13.07 3.08
CA VAL A 134 -5.86 12.15 3.24
C VAL A 134 -6.18 10.82 2.58
N SER A 135 -7.31 10.20 2.93
CA SER A 135 -7.73 8.96 2.28
C SER A 135 -7.78 9.10 0.75
N LEU A 136 -8.38 10.16 0.22
CA LEU A 136 -8.47 10.36 -1.23
C LEU A 136 -7.08 10.38 -1.88
N ASN A 137 -6.14 11.14 -1.32
CA ASN A 137 -4.78 11.24 -1.88
C ASN A 137 -4.04 9.90 -1.85
N GLU A 138 -4.08 9.20 -0.73
CA GLU A 138 -3.40 7.90 -0.57
C GLU A 138 -3.93 6.87 -1.57
N TYR A 139 -5.26 6.72 -1.70
CA TYR A 139 -5.83 5.74 -2.62
C TYR A 139 -5.68 6.13 -4.10
N VAL A 140 -5.59 7.41 -4.42
CA VAL A 140 -5.21 7.88 -5.77
C VAL A 140 -3.77 7.51 -6.09
N ASP A 141 -2.85 7.66 -5.14
CA ASP A 141 -1.45 7.27 -5.33
C ASP A 141 -1.28 5.75 -5.42
N ILE A 142 -2.01 4.98 -4.63
CA ILE A 142 -2.11 3.51 -4.76
C ILE A 142 -2.61 3.14 -6.17
N ALA A 143 -3.65 3.80 -6.68
CA ALA A 143 -4.19 3.51 -8.01
C ALA A 143 -3.19 3.78 -9.14
N LYS A 144 -2.34 4.80 -9.00
CA LYS A 144 -1.27 5.09 -9.98
C LYS A 144 -0.19 4.00 -10.03
N VAL A 145 0.06 3.33 -8.91
CA VAL A 145 1.08 2.28 -8.78
C VAL A 145 0.53 0.91 -9.19
N TYR A 146 -0.65 0.55 -8.70
CA TYR A 146 -1.18 -0.82 -8.78
C TYR A 146 -2.24 -1.03 -9.85
N SER A 147 -2.60 0.00 -10.62
CA SER A 147 -3.60 -0.12 -11.67
C SER A 147 -3.12 0.50 -12.99
N THR A 148 -4.03 1.01 -13.82
CA THR A 148 -3.69 1.55 -15.13
C THR A 148 -3.21 3.00 -15.06
N THR A 149 -2.54 3.50 -16.09
CA THR A 149 -2.05 4.89 -16.18
C THR A 149 -3.16 5.95 -16.04
N LYS A 150 -4.42 5.59 -16.27
CA LYS A 150 -5.59 6.48 -16.14
C LYS A 150 -6.33 6.32 -14.82
N SER A 151 -6.01 5.29 -14.06
CA SER A 151 -6.74 4.92 -12.83
C SER A 151 -6.71 5.99 -11.75
N GLY A 152 -5.60 6.69 -11.58
CA GLY A 152 -5.51 7.77 -10.59
C GLY A 152 -6.59 8.84 -10.79
N SER A 153 -6.81 9.30 -12.03
CA SER A 153 -7.84 10.31 -12.33
C SER A 153 -9.25 9.75 -12.20
N PHE A 154 -9.47 8.50 -12.62
CA PHE A 154 -10.77 7.83 -12.54
C PHE A 154 -11.17 7.59 -11.08
N VAL A 155 -10.29 7.02 -10.27
CA VAL A 155 -10.50 6.76 -8.83
C VAL A 155 -10.76 8.06 -8.09
N ASN A 156 -9.96 9.11 -8.36
CA ASN A 156 -10.17 10.42 -7.74
C ASN A 156 -11.56 10.99 -8.05
N GLY A 157 -11.95 11.02 -9.31
CA GLY A 157 -13.24 11.58 -9.73
C GLY A 157 -14.44 10.81 -9.14
N THR A 158 -14.36 9.48 -9.12
CA THR A 158 -15.41 8.62 -8.59
C THR A 158 -15.54 8.76 -7.07
N LEU A 159 -14.43 8.68 -6.33
CA LEU A 159 -14.45 8.82 -4.88
C LEU A 159 -14.90 10.22 -4.42
N ASP A 160 -14.45 11.27 -5.10
CA ASP A 160 -14.88 12.65 -4.82
C ASP A 160 -16.40 12.81 -5.03
N GLY A 161 -16.94 12.22 -6.10
CA GLY A 161 -18.38 12.18 -6.36
C GLY A 161 -19.15 11.49 -5.23
N ILE A 162 -18.71 10.29 -4.83
CA ILE A 162 -19.33 9.51 -3.73
C ILE A 162 -19.29 10.30 -2.42
N VAL A 163 -18.14 10.88 -2.09
CA VAL A 163 -17.97 11.68 -0.85
C VAL A 163 -18.92 12.86 -0.82
N LYS A 164 -19.06 13.59 -1.93
CA LYS A 164 -20.00 14.72 -2.03
C LYS A 164 -21.45 14.28 -1.83
N GLU A 165 -21.84 13.17 -2.41
CA GLU A 165 -23.17 12.61 -2.26
C GLU A 165 -23.44 12.17 -0.81
N LEU A 166 -22.53 11.42 -0.20
CA LEU A 166 -22.62 10.99 1.20
C LEU A 166 -22.70 12.16 2.18
N LYS A 167 -21.96 13.25 1.92
CA LYS A 167 -22.04 14.48 2.73
C LYS A 167 -23.40 15.17 2.57
N LYS A 168 -23.91 15.25 1.35
CA LYS A 168 -25.23 15.84 1.06
C LYS A 168 -26.37 15.07 1.74
N GLU A 169 -26.23 13.75 1.81
CA GLU A 169 -27.19 12.86 2.48
C GLU A 169 -27.03 12.80 4.00
N GLY A 170 -26.04 13.47 4.56
CA GLY A 170 -25.73 13.45 6.01
C GLY A 170 -25.15 12.12 6.51
N LYS A 171 -24.74 11.24 5.59
CA LYS A 171 -24.11 9.94 5.92
C LYS A 171 -22.63 10.05 6.22
N LEU A 172 -21.98 11.16 5.86
CA LEU A 172 -20.58 11.44 6.11
C LEU A 172 -20.45 12.85 6.68
N SER A 173 -20.05 12.94 7.97
CA SER A 173 -19.91 14.21 8.69
C SER A 173 -18.46 14.70 8.85
N LYS A 174 -17.47 13.85 8.54
CA LYS A 174 -16.06 14.23 8.66
C LYS A 174 -15.55 15.05 7.46
N ASN A 175 -14.56 15.90 7.71
CA ASN A 175 -13.89 16.72 6.70
C ASN A 175 -12.80 15.96 5.97
#